data_b85f934ed28ea8b4f988860e5497ea8b
#
_entry.id   b85f934ed28ea8b4f988860e5497ea8b
#
_cell.length_a   1.000
_cell.length_b   1.000
_cell.length_c   1.000
_cell.angle_alpha   90.00
_cell.angle_beta   90.00
_cell.angle_gamma   90.00
#
_symmetry.space_group_name_H-M   'P 1'
#
loop_
_entity.id
_entity.type
_entity.pdbx_description
1 polymer ?
#
loop_
_entity_poly.entity_id
_entity_poly.type
_entity_poly.pdbx_seq_one_letter_code
_entity_poly.pdbx_strand_id
1 'polypeptide(L)'
;MDEIGSGVSAYSNVNEDVPKSFDPESEDVGNELTIVVSDAQKSFGATSWCITAMVTLIGGVLAYFASGRALRPLRAFAAQIEHVQPGNLADSKISEDVLPEFKRFSESFNGMIHRLDAGFAAQRQFSGNAAHELRTPLALMQAQMELFAVEHPDVTPATNDLLTLLHEQTERMSSMTSTLLEMSELRAIPCNDEIELAPLIEEVLADLAPLADQKGIALACRGNSLMNGSDPLMYRMMFNLVENAIRYSRPASTIDVTVDEEDDRVLVRIKDEGFGIPEQHRDSVFQPFFRVDKSRSREYGGVGLGLSLVWEIATLHGGTIEVENSSSHGTVMLATLPKLRVAK
;
A
#
# COMPACT_ATOMS: atom_id res chain seq x y z
N MET A 1 26.14 -39.17 -58.42
CA MET A 1 25.52 -40.39 -57.89
C MET A 1 24.05 -40.09 -57.85
N ASP A 2 23.46 -40.18 -58.95
CA ASP A 2 22.78 -41.37 -59.57
C ASP A 2 21.34 -41.43 -59.08
N GLU A 3 20.61 -41.23 -60.00
CA GLU A 3 19.44 -41.82 -60.63
C GLU A 3 18.13 -41.23 -60.07
N ILE A 4 17.38 -40.59 -60.93
CA ILE A 4 16.22 -41.08 -61.58
C ILE A 4 15.85 -40.12 -62.73
N GLY A 5 16.35 -40.42 -63.89
CA GLY A 5 15.83 -40.02 -65.17
C GLY A 5 15.04 -41.18 -65.74
N SER A 6 14.06 -40.91 -66.53
CA SER A 6 13.30 -41.78 -67.37
C SER A 6 11.82 -41.95 -66.98
N GLY A 7 10.98 -41.30 -67.75
CA GLY A 7 9.52 -41.49 -67.65
C GLY A 7 8.68 -40.52 -68.49
N VAL A 8 9.26 -39.83 -69.45
CA VAL A 8 8.46 -39.02 -70.42
C VAL A 8 8.82 -39.44 -71.85
N SER A 9 8.22 -40.49 -72.31
CA SER A 9 8.12 -40.75 -73.76
C SER A 9 7.18 -41.91 -74.00
N ALA A 10 5.93 -41.65 -74.12
CA ALA A 10 4.97 -42.51 -74.85
C ALA A 10 3.57 -41.88 -74.81
N TYR A 11 3.30 -40.86 -75.59
CA TYR A 11 1.97 -40.52 -76.11
C TYR A 11 2.12 -39.53 -77.28
N SER A 12 2.75 -40.03 -78.38
CA SER A 12 2.55 -39.46 -79.69
C SER A 12 2.08 -40.61 -80.59
N ASN A 13 0.89 -40.44 -81.16
CA ASN A 13 0.24 -41.14 -82.25
C ASN A 13 -1.07 -41.85 -81.86
N VAL A 14 -2.13 -41.11 -81.75
CA VAL A 14 -3.45 -41.52 -82.27
C VAL A 14 -4.06 -40.28 -82.90
N ASN A 15 -3.73 -40.09 -84.15
CA ASN A 15 -4.49 -39.20 -85.06
C ASN A 15 -5.01 -40.15 -86.12
N GLU A 16 -6.34 -40.43 -86.08
CA GLU A 16 -7.17 -40.68 -87.23
C GLU A 16 -8.53 -41.12 -86.78
N ASP A 17 -9.54 -40.57 -87.54
CA ASP A 17 -10.95 -40.91 -87.52
C ASP A 17 -11.84 -40.24 -86.45
N VAL A 18 -12.08 -38.95 -86.64
CA VAL A 18 -13.32 -38.31 -86.17
C VAL A 18 -14.34 -38.28 -87.27
N PRO A 19 -15.48 -38.98 -87.19
CA PRO A 19 -16.58 -38.82 -88.11
C PRO A 19 -17.27 -37.46 -87.82
N LYS A 20 -17.30 -36.60 -88.85
CA LYS A 20 -18.12 -35.41 -88.89
C LYS A 20 -19.61 -35.78 -88.97
N SER A 21 -20.25 -35.94 -87.81
CA SER A 21 -21.70 -35.76 -87.73
C SER A 21 -21.94 -34.84 -86.51
N PHE A 22 -22.24 -33.60 -86.86
CA PHE A 22 -22.67 -32.59 -85.93
C PHE A 22 -24.09 -32.93 -85.52
N ASP A 23 -24.26 -33.45 -84.29
CA ASP A 23 -25.58 -33.75 -83.75
C ASP A 23 -25.94 -32.60 -82.80
N PRO A 24 -26.98 -31.79 -83.07
CA PRO A 24 -27.33 -30.64 -82.20
C PRO A 24 -27.81 -31.05 -80.81
N GLU A 25 -28.13 -32.33 -80.58
CA GLU A 25 -28.45 -32.80 -79.19
C GLU A 25 -27.24 -32.90 -78.27
N SER A 26 -26.02 -32.92 -78.84
CA SER A 26 -24.80 -32.98 -78.01
C SER A 26 -24.38 -31.63 -77.34
N GLU A 27 -24.88 -30.50 -77.86
CA GLU A 27 -24.62 -29.18 -77.31
C GLU A 27 -25.46 -28.93 -76.05
N ASP A 28 -26.65 -29.50 -75.97
CA ASP A 28 -27.56 -29.36 -74.86
C ASP A 28 -27.06 -30.14 -73.61
N VAL A 29 -26.52 -31.35 -73.84
CA VAL A 29 -25.92 -32.18 -72.78
C VAL A 29 -24.64 -31.55 -72.26
N GLY A 30 -23.83 -30.89 -73.10
CA GLY A 30 -22.64 -30.15 -72.70
C GLY A 30 -22.96 -28.93 -71.86
N ASN A 31 -23.99 -28.21 -72.12
CA ASN A 31 -24.46 -27.07 -71.40
C ASN A 31 -25.06 -27.47 -70.01
N GLU A 32 -25.89 -28.53 -69.97
CA GLU A 32 -26.43 -29.08 -68.72
C GLU A 32 -25.31 -29.59 -67.83
N LEU A 33 -24.31 -30.28 -68.36
CA LEU A 33 -23.15 -30.75 -67.55
C LEU A 33 -22.33 -29.60 -67.02
N THR A 34 -22.13 -28.53 -67.78
CA THR A 34 -21.39 -27.32 -67.35
C THR A 34 -22.14 -26.57 -66.25
N ILE A 35 -23.48 -26.50 -66.35
CA ILE A 35 -24.31 -25.86 -65.31
C ILE A 35 -24.25 -26.69 -64.00
N VAL A 36 -24.41 -28.02 -64.09
CA VAL A 36 -24.36 -28.90 -62.91
C VAL A 36 -22.96 -28.85 -62.21
N VAL A 37 -21.88 -28.85 -63.01
CA VAL A 37 -20.50 -28.73 -62.45
C VAL A 37 -20.29 -27.36 -61.88
N SER A 38 -20.77 -26.27 -62.47
CA SER A 38 -20.64 -24.92 -61.93
C SER A 38 -21.42 -24.73 -60.62
N ASP A 39 -22.62 -25.32 -60.52
CA ASP A 39 -23.44 -25.27 -59.31
C ASP A 39 -22.85 -26.16 -58.16
N ALA A 40 -22.33 -27.32 -58.53
CA ALA A 40 -21.60 -28.18 -57.62
C ALA A 40 -20.32 -27.47 -57.05
N GLN A 41 -19.61 -26.78 -57.97
CA GLN A 41 -18.40 -26.03 -57.58
C GLN A 41 -18.72 -24.80 -56.68
N LYS A 42 -19.83 -24.10 -56.93
CA LYS A 42 -20.31 -22.99 -56.08
C LYS A 42 -20.79 -23.49 -54.74
N SER A 43 -21.57 -24.60 -54.69
CA SER A 43 -22.03 -25.17 -53.42
C SER A 43 -20.87 -25.75 -52.59
N PHE A 44 -19.87 -26.40 -53.24
CA PHE A 44 -18.67 -26.87 -52.58
C PHE A 44 -17.83 -25.71 -52.05
N GLY A 45 -17.68 -24.62 -52.79
CA GLY A 45 -17.03 -23.40 -52.35
C GLY A 45 -17.72 -22.79 -51.14
N ALA A 46 -19.05 -22.62 -51.19
CA ALA A 46 -19.83 -22.05 -50.10
C ALA A 46 -19.75 -22.89 -48.80
N THR A 47 -19.91 -24.22 -48.93
CA THR A 47 -19.78 -25.12 -47.76
C THR A 47 -18.37 -25.12 -47.16
N SER A 48 -17.32 -25.10 -48.01
CA SER A 48 -15.94 -25.01 -47.56
C SER A 48 -15.68 -23.70 -46.79
N TRP A 49 -16.17 -22.57 -47.28
CA TRP A 49 -16.07 -21.28 -46.58
C TRP A 49 -16.82 -21.27 -45.25
N CYS A 50 -18.03 -21.85 -45.20
CA CYS A 50 -18.79 -21.96 -43.95
C CYS A 50 -18.08 -22.83 -42.91
N ILE A 51 -17.52 -23.98 -43.35
CA ILE A 51 -16.75 -24.87 -42.45
C ILE A 51 -15.51 -24.15 -41.93
N THR A 52 -14.75 -23.48 -42.81
CA THR A 52 -13.54 -22.73 -42.42
C THR A 52 -13.88 -21.61 -41.45
N ALA A 53 -14.92 -20.84 -41.71
CA ALA A 53 -15.39 -19.79 -40.84
C ALA A 53 -15.80 -20.34 -39.45
N MET A 54 -16.52 -21.46 -39.42
CA MET A 54 -16.97 -22.10 -38.18
C MET A 54 -15.78 -22.63 -37.35
N VAL A 55 -14.81 -23.29 -37.98
CA VAL A 55 -13.60 -23.80 -37.32
C VAL A 55 -12.75 -22.65 -36.75
N THR A 56 -12.60 -21.56 -37.54
CA THR A 56 -11.88 -20.37 -37.09
C THR A 56 -12.56 -19.70 -35.89
N LEU A 57 -13.89 -19.60 -35.93
CA LEU A 57 -14.66 -19.00 -34.82
C LEU A 57 -14.59 -19.87 -33.58
N ILE A 58 -14.76 -21.19 -33.70
CA ILE A 58 -14.62 -22.13 -32.58
C ILE A 58 -13.18 -22.07 -32.01
N GLY A 59 -12.16 -22.10 -32.87
CA GLY A 59 -10.75 -21.98 -32.47
C GLY A 59 -10.46 -20.67 -31.75
N GLY A 60 -10.99 -19.53 -32.25
CA GLY A 60 -10.90 -18.23 -31.64
C GLY A 60 -11.54 -18.16 -30.24
N VAL A 61 -12.75 -18.73 -30.11
CA VAL A 61 -13.45 -18.80 -28.82
C VAL A 61 -12.68 -19.68 -27.82
N LEU A 62 -12.21 -20.86 -28.24
CA LEU A 62 -11.41 -21.73 -27.40
C LEU A 62 -10.10 -21.07 -26.99
N ALA A 63 -9.40 -20.41 -27.90
CA ALA A 63 -8.17 -19.66 -27.60
C ALA A 63 -8.42 -18.52 -26.60
N TYR A 64 -9.52 -17.79 -26.76
CA TYR A 64 -9.93 -16.73 -25.84
C TYR A 64 -10.16 -17.26 -24.42
N PHE A 65 -10.91 -18.36 -24.26
CA PHE A 65 -11.15 -18.98 -22.95
C PHE A 65 -9.88 -19.59 -22.36
N ALA A 66 -9.07 -20.27 -23.17
CA ALA A 66 -7.79 -20.84 -22.73
C ALA A 66 -6.81 -19.75 -22.27
N SER A 67 -6.67 -18.65 -23.02
CA SER A 67 -5.85 -17.51 -22.68
C SER A 67 -6.32 -16.81 -21.39
N GLY A 68 -7.64 -16.61 -21.24
CA GLY A 68 -8.23 -16.02 -20.05
C GLY A 68 -7.97 -16.85 -18.79
N ARG A 69 -8.05 -18.18 -18.92
CA ARG A 69 -7.75 -19.11 -17.82
C ARG A 69 -6.26 -19.17 -17.49
N ALA A 70 -5.39 -19.17 -18.50
CA ALA A 70 -3.93 -19.22 -18.34
C ALA A 70 -3.37 -17.95 -17.68
N LEU A 71 -4.03 -16.79 -17.91
CA LEU A 71 -3.60 -15.50 -17.34
C LEU A 71 -4.20 -15.19 -15.96
N ARG A 72 -5.18 -15.96 -15.48
CA ARG A 72 -5.79 -15.76 -14.14
C ARG A 72 -4.78 -15.78 -13.00
N PRO A 73 -3.86 -16.77 -12.92
CA PRO A 73 -2.85 -16.79 -11.88
C PRO A 73 -1.99 -15.52 -11.87
N LEU A 74 -1.58 -15.06 -13.05
CA LEU A 74 -0.73 -13.86 -13.16
C LEU A 74 -1.43 -12.60 -12.65
N ARG A 75 -2.74 -12.46 -12.91
CA ARG A 75 -3.53 -11.34 -12.39
C ARG A 75 -3.71 -11.42 -10.86
N ALA A 76 -3.90 -12.63 -10.33
CA ALA A 76 -3.97 -12.85 -8.89
C ALA A 76 -2.63 -12.49 -8.21
N PHE A 77 -1.51 -12.87 -8.82
CA PHE A 77 -0.18 -12.49 -8.36
C PHE A 77 0.01 -10.97 -8.36
N ALA A 78 -0.33 -10.30 -9.46
CA ALA A 78 -0.20 -8.85 -9.56
C ALA A 78 -1.01 -8.13 -8.46
N ALA A 79 -2.24 -8.57 -8.23
CA ALA A 79 -3.08 -8.02 -7.16
C ALA A 79 -2.51 -8.28 -5.75
N GLN A 80 -1.94 -9.47 -5.50
CA GLN A 80 -1.30 -9.77 -4.20
C GLN A 80 -0.03 -8.93 -3.98
N ILE A 81 0.78 -8.73 -5.02
CA ILE A 81 2.01 -7.91 -4.94
C ILE A 81 1.66 -6.44 -4.65
N GLU A 82 0.58 -5.92 -5.21
CA GLU A 82 0.14 -4.53 -5.01
C GLU A 82 -0.25 -4.25 -3.54
N HIS A 83 -0.68 -5.28 -2.82
CA HIS A 83 -1.03 -5.19 -1.39
C HIS A 83 0.14 -5.42 -0.43
N VAL A 84 1.34 -5.73 -0.94
CA VAL A 84 2.53 -5.93 -0.11
C VAL A 84 3.04 -4.58 0.43
N GLN A 85 2.95 -4.41 1.73
CA GLN A 85 3.45 -3.24 2.45
C GLN A 85 4.47 -3.67 3.52
N PRO A 86 5.38 -2.80 3.95
CA PRO A 86 6.34 -3.13 5.02
C PRO A 86 5.68 -3.63 6.32
N GLY A 87 4.41 -3.24 6.53
CA GLY A 87 3.62 -3.64 7.70
C GLY A 87 3.03 -5.05 7.64
N ASN A 88 2.77 -5.61 6.44
CA ASN A 88 2.09 -6.89 6.25
C ASN A 88 2.93 -7.97 5.54
N LEU A 89 4.26 -7.82 5.51
CA LEU A 89 5.17 -8.74 4.81
C LEU A 89 5.00 -10.20 5.24
N ALA A 90 4.79 -10.45 6.54
CA ALA A 90 4.64 -11.80 7.07
C ALA A 90 3.36 -12.49 6.57
N ASP A 91 2.27 -11.74 6.38
CA ASP A 91 0.97 -12.22 5.93
C ASP A 91 0.84 -12.21 4.39
N SER A 92 1.77 -11.56 3.68
CA SER A 92 1.74 -11.38 2.22
C SER A 92 2.35 -12.58 1.47
N LYS A 93 2.31 -13.79 2.04
CA LYS A 93 2.80 -14.99 1.37
C LYS A 93 1.89 -15.37 0.21
N ILE A 94 2.48 -15.57 -0.95
CA ILE A 94 1.81 -16.09 -2.12
C ILE A 94 1.62 -17.59 -1.96
N SER A 95 0.39 -18.09 -2.26
CA SER A 95 0.10 -19.51 -2.24
C SER A 95 1.05 -20.28 -3.15
N GLU A 96 1.62 -21.38 -2.64
CA GLU A 96 2.47 -22.31 -3.40
C GLU A 96 1.64 -23.35 -4.16
N ASP A 97 0.31 -23.37 -3.95
CA ASP A 97 -0.62 -24.26 -4.67
C ASP A 97 -1.01 -23.63 -6.02
N VAL A 98 0.00 -23.48 -6.87
CA VAL A 98 -0.10 -22.92 -8.22
C VAL A 98 0.42 -23.92 -9.26
N LEU A 99 0.15 -23.66 -10.55
CA LEU A 99 0.69 -24.44 -11.65
C LEU A 99 2.22 -24.61 -11.52
N PRO A 100 2.79 -25.77 -11.87
CA PRO A 100 4.22 -26.06 -11.68
C PRO A 100 5.17 -25.00 -12.26
N GLU A 101 4.73 -24.35 -13.36
CA GLU A 101 5.48 -23.29 -14.03
C GLU A 101 5.64 -22.04 -13.16
N PHE A 102 4.68 -21.76 -12.29
CA PHE A 102 4.69 -20.60 -11.41
C PHE A 102 5.26 -20.89 -10.01
N LYS A 103 5.45 -22.16 -9.66
CA LYS A 103 5.94 -22.57 -8.33
C LYS A 103 7.31 -21.95 -8.00
N ARG A 104 8.25 -21.99 -8.93
CA ARG A 104 9.58 -21.37 -8.77
C ARG A 104 9.51 -19.85 -8.56
N PHE A 105 8.56 -19.20 -9.22
CA PHE A 105 8.34 -17.76 -9.05
C PHE A 105 7.78 -17.47 -7.66
N SER A 106 6.76 -18.21 -7.21
CA SER A 106 6.19 -18.07 -5.86
C SER A 106 7.25 -18.30 -4.78
N GLU A 107 8.05 -19.37 -4.90
CA GLU A 107 9.16 -19.68 -3.98
C GLU A 107 10.20 -18.54 -3.94
N SER A 108 10.59 -18.03 -5.11
CA SER A 108 11.56 -16.92 -5.21
C SER A 108 11.01 -15.63 -4.60
N PHE A 109 9.73 -15.33 -4.86
CA PHE A 109 9.04 -14.17 -4.31
C PHE A 109 8.89 -14.28 -2.78
N ASN A 110 8.40 -15.41 -2.29
CA ASN A 110 8.28 -15.67 -0.85
C ASN A 110 9.67 -15.60 -0.17
N GLY A 111 10.72 -16.11 -0.82
CA GLY A 111 12.09 -15.97 -0.34
C GLY A 111 12.59 -14.52 -0.31
N MET A 112 12.16 -13.68 -1.26
CA MET A 112 12.46 -12.24 -1.24
C MET A 112 11.71 -11.54 -0.10
N ILE A 113 10.41 -11.80 0.07
CA ILE A 113 9.59 -11.26 1.17
C ILE A 113 10.20 -11.64 2.52
N HIS A 114 10.58 -12.91 2.70
CA HIS A 114 11.23 -13.35 3.93
C HIS A 114 12.54 -12.61 4.21
N ARG A 115 13.38 -12.38 3.19
CA ARG A 115 14.62 -11.60 3.36
C ARG A 115 14.36 -10.15 3.69
N LEU A 116 13.33 -9.53 3.10
CA LEU A 116 12.91 -8.16 3.43
C LEU A 116 12.41 -8.07 4.87
N ASP A 117 11.54 -8.99 5.28
CA ASP A 117 11.04 -9.03 6.66
C ASP A 117 12.16 -9.22 7.68
N ALA A 118 13.08 -10.17 7.44
CA ALA A 118 14.27 -10.36 8.25
C ALA A 118 15.18 -9.11 8.29
N GLY A 119 15.34 -8.42 7.15
CA GLY A 119 16.09 -7.16 7.08
C GLY A 119 15.45 -6.04 7.92
N PHE A 120 14.14 -5.87 7.81
CA PHE A 120 13.41 -4.91 8.63
C PHE A 120 13.41 -5.27 10.12
N ALA A 121 13.30 -6.56 10.45
CA ALA A 121 13.41 -7.03 11.82
C ALA A 121 14.79 -6.72 12.42
N ALA A 122 15.87 -7.01 11.68
CA ALA A 122 17.23 -6.68 12.08
C ALA A 122 17.44 -5.17 12.25
N GLN A 123 16.90 -4.35 11.35
CA GLN A 123 16.97 -2.89 11.43
C GLN A 123 16.25 -2.37 12.68
N ARG A 124 15.03 -2.87 12.97
CA ARG A 124 14.29 -2.51 14.19
C ARG A 124 15.04 -2.91 15.43
N GLN A 125 15.56 -4.14 15.50
CA GLN A 125 16.35 -4.62 16.63
C GLN A 125 17.61 -3.76 16.84
N PHE A 126 18.31 -3.39 15.77
CA PHE A 126 19.46 -2.49 15.84
C PHE A 126 19.05 -1.12 16.40
N SER A 127 17.96 -0.54 15.91
CA SER A 127 17.46 0.76 16.39
C SER A 127 17.05 0.69 17.87
N GLY A 128 16.37 -0.38 18.28
CA GLY A 128 16.00 -0.62 19.68
C GLY A 128 17.22 -0.75 20.60
N ASN A 129 18.19 -1.59 20.22
CA ASN A 129 19.42 -1.74 20.99
C ASN A 129 20.21 -0.42 21.10
N ALA A 130 20.32 0.33 20.00
CA ALA A 130 20.97 1.64 19.99
C ALA A 130 20.24 2.63 20.90
N ALA A 131 18.90 2.63 20.89
CA ALA A 131 18.11 3.48 21.76
C ALA A 131 18.33 3.15 23.27
N HIS A 132 18.40 1.88 23.63
CA HIS A 132 18.71 1.44 24.99
C HIS A 132 20.11 1.90 25.42
N GLU A 133 21.12 1.70 24.58
CA GLU A 133 22.50 2.08 24.86
C GLU A 133 22.70 3.62 24.94
N LEU A 134 21.85 4.39 24.27
CA LEU A 134 21.87 5.86 24.34
C LEU A 134 21.10 6.42 25.54
N ARG A 135 20.08 5.73 26.05
CA ARG A 135 19.28 6.20 27.19
C ARG A 135 20.11 6.37 28.43
N THR A 136 20.98 5.42 28.73
CA THR A 136 21.82 5.43 29.96
C THR A 136 22.79 6.62 30.00
N PRO A 137 23.62 6.92 28.98
CA PRO A 137 24.49 8.09 28.99
C PRO A 137 23.71 9.41 28.98
N LEU A 138 22.54 9.47 28.34
CA LEU A 138 21.71 10.67 28.38
C LEU A 138 21.17 10.95 29.79
N ALA A 139 20.64 9.93 30.45
CA ALA A 139 20.18 10.06 31.84
C ALA A 139 21.31 10.49 32.78
N LEU A 140 22.52 9.97 32.58
CA LEU A 140 23.68 10.37 33.35
C LEU A 140 24.06 11.83 33.10
N MET A 141 24.03 12.30 31.85
CA MET A 141 24.27 13.70 31.50
C MET A 141 23.24 14.63 32.16
N GLN A 142 21.95 14.26 32.11
CA GLN A 142 20.88 15.02 32.78
C GLN A 142 21.12 15.12 34.28
N ALA A 143 21.38 13.99 34.94
CA ALA A 143 21.67 13.98 36.38
C ALA A 143 22.90 14.81 36.75
N GLN A 144 23.96 14.81 35.93
CA GLN A 144 25.16 15.63 36.17
C GLN A 144 24.87 17.13 36.01
N MET A 145 24.03 17.53 35.02
CA MET A 145 23.63 18.92 34.84
C MET A 145 22.76 19.41 36.00
N GLU A 146 21.82 18.59 36.47
CA GLU A 146 20.97 18.89 37.61
C GLU A 146 21.81 19.02 38.90
N LEU A 147 22.75 18.09 39.15
CA LEU A 147 23.65 18.14 40.29
C LEU A 147 24.53 19.41 40.27
N PHE A 148 25.07 19.74 39.10
CA PHE A 148 25.88 20.96 38.93
C PHE A 148 25.05 22.21 39.22
N ALA A 149 23.80 22.29 38.77
CA ALA A 149 22.91 23.42 39.04
C ALA A 149 22.58 23.57 40.54
N VAL A 150 22.45 22.45 41.27
CA VAL A 150 22.23 22.45 42.74
C VAL A 150 23.47 22.85 43.50
N GLU A 151 24.64 22.33 43.10
CA GLU A 151 25.91 22.60 43.80
C GLU A 151 26.45 24.02 43.53
N HIS A 152 26.05 24.65 42.43
CA HIS A 152 26.54 25.95 41.99
C HIS A 152 25.40 26.94 41.74
N PRO A 153 24.65 27.38 42.77
CA PRO A 153 23.49 28.27 42.54
C PRO A 153 23.90 29.68 42.07
N ASP A 154 25.14 30.08 42.24
CA ASP A 154 25.67 31.42 41.92
C ASP A 154 26.41 31.47 40.55
N VAL A 155 26.04 30.61 39.61
CA VAL A 155 26.64 30.64 38.25
C VAL A 155 26.30 31.94 37.49
N THR A 156 27.20 32.31 36.59
CA THR A 156 26.94 33.46 35.71
C THR A 156 25.70 33.23 34.84
N PRO A 157 24.97 34.29 34.44
CA PRO A 157 23.84 34.15 33.51
C PRO A 157 24.19 33.37 32.24
N ALA A 158 25.34 33.62 31.65
CA ALA A 158 25.83 32.89 30.47
C ALA A 158 26.02 31.39 30.72
N THR A 159 26.49 31.00 31.92
CA THR A 159 26.61 29.58 32.28
C THR A 159 25.24 28.94 32.48
N ASN A 160 24.29 29.65 33.09
CA ASN A 160 22.93 29.18 33.25
C ASN A 160 22.23 28.99 31.90
N ASP A 161 22.38 29.92 30.97
CA ASP A 161 21.84 29.82 29.61
C ASP A 161 22.43 28.61 28.87
N LEU A 162 23.74 28.36 29.02
CA LEU A 162 24.40 27.17 28.46
C LEU A 162 23.85 25.87 29.04
N LEU A 163 23.68 25.81 30.37
CA LEU A 163 23.12 24.63 31.04
C LEU A 163 21.69 24.36 30.59
N THR A 164 20.87 25.39 30.50
CA THR A 164 19.49 25.27 29.98
C THR A 164 19.50 24.73 28.57
N LEU A 165 20.33 25.26 27.68
CA LEU A 165 20.46 24.75 26.30
C LEU A 165 20.90 23.29 26.25
N LEU A 166 21.87 22.89 27.04
CA LEU A 166 22.36 21.51 27.12
C LEU A 166 21.27 20.57 27.66
N HIS A 167 20.53 21.01 28.69
CA HIS A 167 19.41 20.25 29.25
C HIS A 167 18.32 20.01 28.17
N GLU A 168 17.87 21.05 27.46
CA GLU A 168 16.92 20.95 26.38
C GLU A 168 17.38 19.99 25.27
N GLN A 169 18.67 20.05 24.89
CA GLN A 169 19.19 19.12 23.86
C GLN A 169 19.23 17.68 24.35
N THR A 170 19.57 17.46 25.64
CA THR A 170 19.63 16.11 26.23
C THR A 170 18.22 15.52 26.38
N GLU A 171 17.25 16.31 26.84
CA GLU A 171 15.82 15.90 26.86
C GLU A 171 15.31 15.54 25.47
N ARG A 172 15.64 16.34 24.46
CA ARG A 172 15.29 16.07 23.08
C ARG A 172 15.89 14.74 22.59
N MET A 173 17.15 14.45 22.88
CA MET A 173 17.79 13.18 22.54
C MET A 173 17.15 12.01 23.29
N SER A 174 16.80 12.20 24.57
CA SER A 174 16.10 11.20 25.38
C SER A 174 14.72 10.87 24.80
N SER A 175 13.96 11.87 24.39
CA SER A 175 12.68 11.68 23.69
C SER A 175 12.83 10.94 22.37
N MET A 176 13.86 11.26 21.56
CA MET A 176 14.18 10.55 20.33
C MET A 176 14.42 9.06 20.57
N THR A 177 15.29 8.75 21.55
CA THR A 177 15.65 7.36 21.87
C THR A 177 14.45 6.57 22.39
N SER A 178 13.60 7.20 23.21
CA SER A 178 12.36 6.58 23.70
C SER A 178 11.40 6.24 22.57
N THR A 179 11.16 7.18 21.64
CA THR A 179 10.26 6.92 20.49
C THR A 179 10.82 5.85 19.54
N LEU A 180 12.15 5.84 19.31
CA LEU A 180 12.78 4.78 18.49
C LEU A 180 12.63 3.40 19.13
N LEU A 181 12.74 3.32 20.47
CA LEU A 181 12.52 2.08 21.20
C LEU A 181 11.06 1.63 21.08
N GLU A 182 10.11 2.54 21.35
CA GLU A 182 8.68 2.26 21.15
C GLU A 182 8.42 1.67 19.76
N MET A 183 8.92 2.32 18.69
CA MET A 183 8.76 1.83 17.32
C MET A 183 9.36 0.43 17.10
N SER A 184 10.43 0.07 17.80
CA SER A 184 11.04 -1.26 17.69
C SER A 184 10.21 -2.35 18.37
N GLU A 185 9.43 -2.02 19.39
CA GLU A 185 8.67 -2.94 20.25
C GLU A 185 7.19 -3.08 19.85
N LEU A 186 6.66 -2.18 18.97
CA LEU A 186 5.25 -2.12 18.61
C LEU A 186 4.63 -3.48 18.24
N ARG A 187 5.35 -4.30 17.47
CA ARG A 187 4.85 -5.59 16.96
C ARG A 187 4.78 -6.69 18.02
N ALA A 188 5.41 -6.48 19.17
CA ALA A 188 5.33 -7.43 20.29
C ALA A 188 4.05 -7.23 21.12
N ILE A 189 3.32 -6.13 20.89
CA ILE A 189 2.11 -5.78 21.63
C ILE A 189 0.91 -6.44 20.95
N PRO A 190 0.11 -7.24 21.67
CA PRO A 190 -1.09 -7.87 21.10
C PRO A 190 -2.15 -6.82 20.76
N CYS A 191 -2.86 -7.01 19.64
CA CYS A 191 -3.95 -6.14 19.16
C CYS A 191 -5.29 -6.87 19.24
N ASN A 192 -5.67 -7.34 20.44
CA ASN A 192 -6.85 -8.19 20.65
C ASN A 192 -7.91 -7.56 21.56
N ASP A 193 -7.69 -6.32 22.02
CA ASP A 193 -8.62 -5.62 22.90
C ASP A 193 -9.81 -5.09 22.09
N GLU A 194 -11.00 -5.11 22.69
CA GLU A 194 -12.16 -4.39 22.19
C GLU A 194 -12.09 -2.95 22.69
N ILE A 195 -11.94 -2.00 21.78
CA ILE A 195 -11.68 -0.59 22.08
C ILE A 195 -12.90 0.23 21.71
N GLU A 196 -13.42 0.98 22.66
CA GLU A 196 -14.40 2.04 22.44
C GLU A 196 -13.68 3.37 22.25
N LEU A 197 -13.76 3.94 21.05
CA LEU A 197 -12.89 5.04 20.66
C LEU A 197 -13.24 6.37 21.35
N ALA A 198 -14.51 6.66 21.63
CA ALA A 198 -14.87 7.93 22.25
C ALA A 198 -14.29 8.08 23.67
N PRO A 199 -14.43 7.12 24.59
CA PRO A 199 -13.81 7.20 25.92
C PRO A 199 -12.29 7.33 25.86
N LEU A 200 -11.64 6.56 24.98
CA LEU A 200 -10.17 6.64 24.79
C LEU A 200 -9.75 8.02 24.30
N ILE A 201 -10.46 8.60 23.32
CA ILE A 201 -10.16 9.93 22.81
C ILE A 201 -10.42 10.99 23.89
N GLU A 202 -11.52 10.87 24.64
CA GLU A 202 -11.82 11.78 25.76
C GLU A 202 -10.72 11.78 26.82
N GLU A 203 -10.15 10.61 27.16
CA GLU A 203 -8.98 10.48 28.04
C GLU A 203 -7.78 11.23 27.47
N VAL A 204 -7.45 11.04 26.19
CA VAL A 204 -6.37 11.77 25.51
C VAL A 204 -6.60 13.29 25.55
N LEU A 205 -7.83 13.75 25.30
CA LEU A 205 -8.16 15.17 25.33
C LEU A 205 -8.02 15.73 26.74
N ALA A 206 -8.40 14.98 27.79
CA ALA A 206 -8.23 15.37 29.18
C ALA A 206 -6.76 15.52 29.56
N ASP A 207 -5.91 14.58 29.15
CA ASP A 207 -4.47 14.63 29.42
C ASP A 207 -3.77 15.78 28.69
N LEU A 208 -4.25 16.14 27.50
CA LEU A 208 -3.70 17.24 26.71
C LEU A 208 -4.36 18.61 27.00
N ALA A 209 -5.43 18.65 27.80
CA ALA A 209 -6.11 19.90 28.15
C ALA A 209 -5.16 20.98 28.72
N PRO A 210 -4.21 20.68 29.63
CA PRO A 210 -3.29 21.70 30.14
C PRO A 210 -2.42 22.35 29.06
N LEU A 211 -2.06 21.58 28.01
CA LEU A 211 -1.29 22.07 26.87
C LEU A 211 -2.16 22.94 25.94
N ALA A 212 -3.41 22.54 25.73
CA ALA A 212 -4.39 23.28 24.93
C ALA A 212 -4.75 24.61 25.61
N ASP A 213 -4.99 24.61 26.93
CA ASP A 213 -5.34 25.77 27.73
C ASP A 213 -4.26 26.86 27.69
N GLN A 214 -2.97 26.48 27.67
CA GLN A 214 -1.87 27.46 27.54
C GLN A 214 -1.95 28.28 26.25
N LYS A 215 -2.58 27.74 25.21
CA LYS A 215 -2.80 28.41 23.91
C LYS A 215 -4.23 28.92 23.74
N GLY A 216 -5.13 28.66 24.69
CA GLY A 216 -6.56 28.97 24.59
C GLY A 216 -7.27 28.15 23.50
N ILE A 217 -6.82 26.90 23.26
CA ILE A 217 -7.37 26.01 22.24
C ILE A 217 -8.52 25.20 22.85
N ALA A 218 -9.69 25.22 22.20
CA ALA A 218 -10.81 24.38 22.59
C ALA A 218 -10.67 22.97 21.96
N LEU A 219 -10.86 21.92 22.77
CA LEU A 219 -10.85 20.53 22.33
C LEU A 219 -12.27 19.98 22.30
N ALA A 220 -12.65 19.27 21.25
CA ALA A 220 -13.95 18.64 21.12
C ALA A 220 -13.82 17.24 20.50
N CYS A 221 -14.64 16.28 21.01
CA CYS A 221 -14.81 14.97 20.42
C CYS A 221 -16.27 14.72 20.09
N ARG A 222 -16.54 14.05 18.94
CA ARG A 222 -17.89 13.68 18.50
C ARG A 222 -17.88 12.33 17.81
N GLY A 223 -18.97 11.58 18.00
CA GLY A 223 -19.11 10.24 17.45
C GLY A 223 -18.43 9.19 18.32
N ASN A 224 -18.66 7.93 17.99
CA ASN A 224 -18.09 6.78 18.68
C ASN A 224 -18.11 5.57 17.76
N SER A 225 -17.20 4.65 17.95
CA SER A 225 -17.20 3.34 17.30
C SER A 225 -16.39 2.34 18.10
N LEU A 226 -16.62 1.05 17.81
CA LEU A 226 -15.87 -0.08 18.38
C LEU A 226 -14.90 -0.64 17.35
N MET A 227 -13.68 -0.92 17.79
CA MET A 227 -12.67 -1.58 16.97
C MET A 227 -11.89 -2.64 17.78
N ASN A 228 -11.26 -3.58 17.08
CA ASN A 228 -10.26 -4.46 17.69
C ASN A 228 -8.87 -3.84 17.53
N GLY A 229 -8.09 -3.87 18.60
CA GLY A 229 -6.74 -3.32 18.55
C GLY A 229 -5.97 -3.53 19.84
N SER A 230 -4.97 -2.69 20.05
CA SER A 230 -4.26 -2.53 21.31
C SER A 230 -4.62 -1.18 21.91
N ASP A 231 -5.27 -1.18 23.06
CA ASP A 231 -5.69 0.04 23.76
C ASP A 231 -4.52 1.00 24.00
N PRO A 232 -3.35 0.57 24.53
CA PRO A 232 -2.20 1.46 24.72
C PRO A 232 -1.66 2.07 23.43
N LEU A 233 -1.65 1.31 22.32
CA LEU A 233 -1.16 1.81 21.05
C LEU A 233 -2.15 2.79 20.43
N MET A 234 -3.44 2.54 20.54
CA MET A 234 -4.48 3.43 20.05
C MET A 234 -4.47 4.76 20.83
N TYR A 235 -4.37 4.68 22.17
CA TYR A 235 -4.15 5.86 22.99
C TYR A 235 -2.93 6.66 22.50
N ARG A 236 -1.80 6.01 22.28
CA ARG A 236 -0.54 6.64 21.83
C ARG A 236 -0.69 7.29 20.45
N MET A 237 -1.42 6.65 19.54
CA MET A 237 -1.73 7.19 18.22
C MET A 237 -2.55 8.47 18.32
N MET A 238 -3.67 8.44 19.07
CA MET A 238 -4.52 9.61 19.26
C MET A 238 -3.79 10.73 19.97
N PHE A 239 -3.01 10.42 21.01
CA PHE A 239 -2.18 11.38 21.72
C PHE A 239 -1.22 12.14 20.79
N ASN A 240 -0.48 11.43 19.93
CA ASN A 240 0.44 12.06 18.98
C ASN A 240 -0.29 12.93 17.95
N LEU A 241 -1.46 12.50 17.47
CA LEU A 241 -2.24 13.27 16.50
C LEU A 241 -2.79 14.55 17.12
N VAL A 242 -3.39 14.46 18.31
CA VAL A 242 -3.96 15.62 19.01
C VAL A 242 -2.85 16.56 19.50
N GLU A 243 -1.76 16.03 20.06
CA GLU A 243 -0.59 16.84 20.46
C GLU A 243 -0.03 17.63 19.28
N ASN A 244 0.12 16.99 18.11
CA ASN A 244 0.53 17.69 16.90
C ASN A 244 -0.46 18.78 16.49
N ALA A 245 -1.75 18.49 16.54
CA ALA A 245 -2.80 19.47 16.25
C ALA A 245 -2.69 20.69 17.19
N ILE A 246 -2.54 20.49 18.51
CA ILE A 246 -2.35 21.58 19.48
C ILE A 246 -1.05 22.36 19.20
N ARG A 247 0.03 21.64 18.94
CA ARG A 247 1.35 22.23 18.71
C ARG A 247 1.39 23.18 17.54
N TYR A 248 0.74 22.79 16.41
CA TYR A 248 0.77 23.53 15.16
C TYR A 248 -0.48 24.42 14.92
N SER A 249 -1.45 24.40 15.82
CA SER A 249 -2.60 25.30 15.83
C SER A 249 -2.23 26.71 16.29
N ARG A 250 -3.04 27.65 15.83
CA ARG A 250 -2.98 29.04 16.26
C ARG A 250 -3.58 29.18 17.66
N PRO A 251 -3.14 30.19 18.44
CA PRO A 251 -3.83 30.51 19.68
C PRO A 251 -5.32 30.81 19.49
N ALA A 252 -6.15 30.50 20.48
CA ALA A 252 -7.59 30.70 20.49
C ALA A 252 -8.35 30.04 19.32
N SER A 253 -7.89 28.85 18.92
CA SER A 253 -8.48 28.01 17.85
C SER A 253 -9.23 26.80 18.43
N THR A 254 -9.75 25.95 17.55
CA THR A 254 -10.47 24.73 17.94
C THR A 254 -9.82 23.51 17.28
N ILE A 255 -9.74 22.42 18.04
CA ILE A 255 -9.42 21.09 17.52
C ILE A 255 -10.65 20.22 17.67
N ASP A 256 -11.09 19.64 16.56
CA ASP A 256 -12.31 18.83 16.49
C ASP A 256 -11.93 17.41 16.07
N VAL A 257 -12.20 16.44 16.95
CA VAL A 257 -12.01 15.00 16.67
C VAL A 257 -13.37 14.41 16.37
N THR A 258 -13.53 13.82 15.18
CA THR A 258 -14.77 13.13 14.79
C THR A 258 -14.51 11.66 14.53
N VAL A 259 -15.41 10.82 15.03
CA VAL A 259 -15.40 9.37 14.81
C VAL A 259 -16.66 9.01 14.04
N ASP A 260 -16.47 8.61 12.77
CA ASP A 260 -17.52 8.20 11.86
C ASP A 260 -17.38 6.73 11.50
N GLU A 261 -18.44 6.11 11.04
CA GLU A 261 -18.45 4.74 10.55
C GLU A 261 -18.81 4.72 9.06
N GLU A 262 -18.01 4.00 8.26
CA GLU A 262 -18.27 3.77 6.84
C GLU A 262 -18.04 2.30 6.52
N ASP A 263 -19.12 1.58 6.20
CA ASP A 263 -19.11 0.15 5.94
C ASP A 263 -18.42 -0.67 7.06
N ASP A 264 -17.30 -1.32 6.74
CA ASP A 264 -16.47 -2.14 7.64
C ASP A 264 -15.29 -1.34 8.26
N ARG A 265 -15.34 0.00 8.20
CA ARG A 265 -14.24 0.89 8.65
C ARG A 265 -14.72 1.94 9.63
N VAL A 266 -13.81 2.36 10.47
CA VAL A 266 -13.95 3.51 11.35
C VAL A 266 -13.04 4.61 10.82
N LEU A 267 -13.60 5.81 10.69
CA LEU A 267 -12.92 7.00 10.22
C LEU A 267 -12.73 7.97 11.39
N VAL A 268 -11.49 8.19 11.80
CA VAL A 268 -11.17 9.16 12.85
C VAL A 268 -10.52 10.36 12.17
N ARG A 269 -11.20 11.51 12.21
CA ARG A 269 -10.68 12.77 11.66
C ARG A 269 -10.28 13.70 12.79
N ILE A 270 -9.06 14.20 12.73
CA ILE A 270 -8.55 15.24 13.62
C ILE A 270 -8.36 16.49 12.79
N LYS A 271 -9.20 17.49 13.04
CA LYS A 271 -9.17 18.78 12.37
C LYS A 271 -8.58 19.84 13.27
N ASP A 272 -7.57 20.53 12.78
CA ASP A 272 -6.94 21.68 13.42
C ASP A 272 -7.13 22.97 12.58
N GLU A 273 -6.90 24.12 13.20
CA GLU A 273 -6.89 25.47 12.58
C GLU A 273 -5.47 26.04 12.55
N GLY A 274 -4.51 25.20 12.18
CA GLY A 274 -3.09 25.52 12.18
C GLY A 274 -2.56 26.16 10.89
N PHE A 275 -1.25 25.97 10.68
CA PHE A 275 -0.55 26.57 9.53
C PHE A 275 -0.68 25.72 8.26
N GLY A 276 -1.20 24.50 8.36
CA GLY A 276 -1.33 23.56 7.28
C GLY A 276 -0.01 22.89 6.86
N ILE A 277 -0.14 21.90 5.98
CA ILE A 277 0.95 21.12 5.40
C ILE A 277 0.97 21.37 3.88
N PRO A 278 2.05 21.88 3.30
CA PRO A 278 2.19 22.03 1.86
C PRO A 278 1.95 20.72 1.12
N GLU A 279 1.30 20.75 -0.03
CA GLU A 279 0.90 19.57 -0.80
C GLU A 279 2.07 18.62 -1.09
N GLN A 280 3.22 19.17 -1.44
CA GLN A 280 4.45 18.42 -1.72
C GLN A 280 5.03 17.65 -0.52
N HIS A 281 4.53 17.88 0.69
CA HIS A 281 5.01 17.28 1.93
C HIS A 281 3.99 16.35 2.59
N ARG A 282 2.76 16.24 2.04
CA ARG A 282 1.68 15.44 2.66
C ARG A 282 2.07 13.98 2.88
N ASP A 283 2.73 13.36 1.92
CA ASP A 283 3.22 11.97 2.07
C ASP A 283 4.48 11.88 2.91
N SER A 284 5.31 12.92 2.89
CA SER A 284 6.60 12.92 3.58
C SER A 284 6.49 13.16 5.08
N VAL A 285 5.37 13.74 5.58
CA VAL A 285 5.21 14.04 7.02
C VAL A 285 5.16 12.81 7.91
N PHE A 286 4.87 11.64 7.32
CA PHE A 286 4.89 10.35 8.01
C PHE A 286 6.28 9.67 8.02
N GLN A 287 7.26 10.24 7.32
CA GLN A 287 8.63 9.70 7.34
C GLN A 287 9.34 10.07 8.66
N PRO A 288 10.13 9.14 9.23
CA PRO A 288 10.91 9.44 10.43
C PRO A 288 11.83 10.65 10.23
N PHE A 289 11.90 11.52 11.24
CA PHE A 289 12.72 12.73 11.26
C PHE A 289 12.33 13.82 10.24
N PHE A 290 11.26 13.62 9.47
CA PHE A 290 10.79 14.61 8.51
C PHE A 290 10.13 15.79 9.23
N ARG A 291 10.37 16.99 8.71
CA ARG A 291 9.80 18.25 9.23
C ARG A 291 9.66 19.24 8.07
N VAL A 292 8.49 19.87 7.96
CA VAL A 292 8.17 20.84 6.91
C VAL A 292 9.07 22.09 7.01
N ASP A 293 9.34 22.57 8.23
CA ASP A 293 10.16 23.76 8.49
C ASP A 293 11.10 23.53 9.66
N LYS A 294 12.42 23.49 9.39
CA LYS A 294 13.46 23.28 10.40
C LYS A 294 13.67 24.49 11.32
N SER A 295 13.23 25.69 10.92
CA SER A 295 13.43 26.92 11.70
C SER A 295 12.35 27.10 12.77
N ARG A 296 11.07 27.02 12.38
CA ARG A 296 9.94 27.05 13.30
C ARG A 296 9.90 25.90 14.31
N SER A 297 10.39 24.76 13.85
CA SER A 297 10.39 23.56 14.66
C SER A 297 11.39 23.56 15.81
N ARG A 298 12.34 24.49 15.90
CA ARG A 298 13.17 24.68 17.09
C ARG A 298 12.36 25.31 18.23
N GLU A 299 11.42 26.18 17.90
CA GLU A 299 10.53 26.85 18.86
C GLU A 299 9.49 25.89 19.46
N TYR A 300 9.03 24.89 18.68
CA TYR A 300 8.00 23.93 19.10
C TYR A 300 8.55 22.55 19.53
N GLY A 301 9.85 22.33 19.55
CA GLY A 301 10.54 21.20 20.23
C GLY A 301 10.35 19.78 19.66
N GLY A 302 9.66 19.58 18.53
CA GLY A 302 9.37 18.23 18.02
C GLY A 302 10.56 17.56 17.28
N VAL A 303 10.68 16.24 17.41
CA VAL A 303 11.74 15.41 16.81
C VAL A 303 11.44 14.96 15.39
N GLY A 304 10.15 14.98 14.98
CA GLY A 304 9.69 14.45 13.71
C GLY A 304 9.50 12.93 13.71
N LEU A 305 9.25 12.34 14.88
CA LEU A 305 8.97 10.90 15.03
C LEU A 305 7.50 10.61 15.35
N GLY A 306 6.72 11.57 15.83
CA GLY A 306 5.34 11.35 16.27
C GLY A 306 4.42 10.84 15.15
N LEU A 307 4.44 11.46 13.96
CA LEU A 307 3.61 11.03 12.84
C LEU A 307 4.11 9.71 12.20
N SER A 308 5.40 9.42 12.23
CA SER A 308 5.90 8.12 11.80
C SER A 308 5.46 6.99 12.75
N LEU A 309 5.42 7.26 14.06
CA LEU A 309 4.84 6.33 15.04
C LEU A 309 3.34 6.12 14.81
N VAL A 310 2.59 7.18 14.52
CA VAL A 310 1.17 7.10 14.14
C VAL A 310 0.98 6.20 12.92
N TRP A 311 1.81 6.36 11.90
CA TRP A 311 1.76 5.55 10.68
C TRP A 311 2.02 4.06 10.96
N GLU A 312 3.03 3.75 11.78
CA GLU A 312 3.34 2.36 12.18
C GLU A 312 2.18 1.74 12.97
N ILE A 313 1.58 2.49 13.92
CA ILE A 313 0.45 2.00 14.73
C ILE A 313 -0.78 1.78 13.83
N ALA A 314 -1.13 2.71 12.95
CA ALA A 314 -2.24 2.55 12.01
C ALA A 314 -2.05 1.30 11.13
N THR A 315 -0.85 1.12 10.58
CA THR A 315 -0.48 -0.04 9.75
C THR A 315 -0.56 -1.36 10.54
N LEU A 316 -0.11 -1.38 11.79
CA LEU A 316 -0.18 -2.56 12.67
C LEU A 316 -1.63 -2.99 12.91
N HIS A 317 -2.55 -2.03 12.99
CA HIS A 317 -3.99 -2.29 13.13
C HIS A 317 -4.71 -2.56 11.79
N GLY A 318 -3.99 -2.70 10.67
CA GLY A 318 -4.56 -2.93 9.33
C GLY A 318 -5.31 -1.72 8.77
N GLY A 319 -5.01 -0.53 9.29
CA GLY A 319 -5.55 0.74 8.88
C GLY A 319 -4.59 1.58 8.06
N THR A 320 -4.98 2.83 7.81
CA THR A 320 -4.16 3.85 7.13
C THR A 320 -4.29 5.19 7.82
N ILE A 321 -3.32 6.06 7.62
CA ILE A 321 -3.32 7.46 8.04
C ILE A 321 -2.91 8.33 6.86
N GLU A 322 -3.63 9.43 6.64
CA GLU A 322 -3.33 10.37 5.56
C GLU A 322 -3.71 11.81 5.93
N VAL A 323 -3.21 12.75 5.14
CA VAL A 323 -3.63 14.14 5.18
C VAL A 323 -4.81 14.31 4.23
N GLU A 324 -6.06 14.20 4.75
CA GLU A 324 -7.29 14.30 3.94
C GLU A 324 -7.41 15.67 3.29
N ASN A 325 -7.16 16.73 4.08
CA ASN A 325 -7.17 18.10 3.59
C ASN A 325 -6.17 18.95 4.37
N SER A 326 -5.55 19.91 3.69
CA SER A 326 -4.69 20.87 4.35
C SER A 326 -4.56 22.16 3.54
N SER A 327 -4.64 23.28 4.24
CA SER A 327 -4.55 24.63 3.69
C SER A 327 -3.85 25.56 4.69
N SER A 328 -3.65 26.84 4.34
CA SER A 328 -3.15 27.85 5.27
C SER A 328 -4.08 28.12 6.48
N HIS A 329 -5.24 27.46 6.56
CA HIS A 329 -6.23 27.62 7.63
C HIS A 329 -6.35 26.37 8.52
N GLY A 330 -5.52 25.35 8.30
CA GLY A 330 -5.49 24.15 9.13
C GLY A 330 -5.31 22.86 8.33
N THR A 331 -5.30 21.76 9.06
CA THR A 331 -5.15 20.40 8.53
C THR A 331 -6.26 19.49 9.03
N VAL A 332 -6.64 18.53 8.20
CA VAL A 332 -7.46 17.38 8.57
C VAL A 332 -6.63 16.13 8.37
N MET A 333 -6.32 15.46 9.47
CA MET A 333 -5.69 14.14 9.47
C MET A 333 -6.79 13.08 9.52
N LEU A 334 -6.76 12.10 8.63
CA LEU A 334 -7.72 10.99 8.56
C LEU A 334 -7.04 9.67 8.87
N ALA A 335 -7.43 9.05 9.97
CA ALA A 335 -7.11 7.65 10.27
C ALA A 335 -8.30 6.77 9.86
N THR A 336 -8.04 5.77 9.00
CA THR A 336 -9.02 4.76 8.58
C THR A 336 -8.64 3.43 9.21
N LEU A 337 -9.48 2.91 10.09
CA LEU A 337 -9.22 1.69 10.88
C LEU A 337 -10.27 0.62 10.60
N PRO A 338 -9.97 -0.69 10.75
CA PRO A 338 -10.97 -1.73 10.64
C PRO A 338 -11.95 -1.68 11.81
N LYS A 339 -13.24 -1.76 11.50
CA LYS A 339 -14.31 -1.82 12.49
C LYS A 339 -14.39 -3.22 13.14
N LEU A 340 -14.80 -3.28 14.41
CA LEU A 340 -15.12 -4.53 15.07
C LEU A 340 -16.26 -5.23 14.33
N ARG A 341 -16.01 -6.43 13.80
CA ARG A 341 -17.07 -7.30 13.27
C ARG A 341 -17.73 -8.02 14.43
N VAL A 342 -18.84 -7.51 14.91
CA VAL A 342 -19.71 -8.26 15.82
C VAL A 342 -20.30 -9.42 15.00
N ALA A 343 -19.86 -10.65 15.30
CA ALA A 343 -20.46 -11.85 14.71
C ALA A 343 -21.95 -11.87 15.08
N LYS A 344 -22.81 -11.76 14.05
CA LYS A 344 -24.27 -11.89 14.20
C LYS A 344 -24.64 -13.33 14.43
#